data_5a4703af26b7ff0e396f4e487f372bf3
#
_entry.id   5a4703af26b7ff0e396f4e487f372bf3
#
_cell.length_a   1.000
_cell.length_b   1.000
_cell.length_c   1.000
_cell.angle_alpha   90.00
_cell.angle_beta   90.00
_cell.angle_gamma   90.00
#
_symmetry.space_group_name_H-M   'P 1'
#
loop_
_entity.id
_entity.type
_entity.pdbx_description
1 polymer ?
#
loop_
_entity_poly.entity_id
_entity_poly.type
_entity_poly.pdbx_seq_one_letter_code
_entity_poly.pdbx_strand_id
1 'polypeptide(L)'
;MDPYKGGLLQKIITFFLNIFLYISYFFLKVIFLFKKKEKFVEPEHVIATLDSPIPSFKLAQALNPKTEPLKLTKFSQDGDPYVRKAVCRNPSLPKTQLEKLAKDPNKDVANEALRVLKNPDIKVDEKFPTQHGG
;
A
#
# COMPACT_ATOMS: atom_id res chain seq x y z
N MET A 1 28.87 61.16 20.37
CA MET A 1 27.98 60.03 20.06
C MET A 1 27.74 60.04 18.58
N ASP A 2 28.35 59.11 17.86
CA ASP A 2 28.21 59.01 16.40
C ASP A 2 26.83 58.50 16.00
N PRO A 3 25.99 59.28 15.31
CA PRO A 3 24.66 58.86 14.94
C PRO A 3 24.66 57.79 13.85
N TYR A 4 25.83 57.38 13.35
CA TYR A 4 25.96 56.43 12.23
C TYR A 4 26.26 54.99 12.65
N LYS A 5 26.59 54.71 13.89
CA LYS A 5 26.88 53.32 14.37
C LYS A 5 25.63 52.44 14.50
N GLY A 6 24.45 53.03 14.73
CA GLY A 6 23.20 52.27 14.84
C GLY A 6 22.66 51.77 13.50
N GLY A 7 22.93 52.50 12.43
CA GLY A 7 22.33 52.17 11.11
C GLY A 7 22.90 50.90 10.46
N LEU A 8 24.19 50.61 10.62
CA LEU A 8 24.82 49.42 10.05
C LEU A 8 24.41 48.16 10.83
N LEU A 9 24.47 48.24 12.17
CA LEU A 9 24.06 47.14 13.04
C LEU A 9 22.58 46.78 12.84
N GLN A 10 21.72 47.80 12.72
CA GLN A 10 20.30 47.62 12.42
C GLN A 10 20.06 46.92 11.07
N LYS A 11 20.80 47.31 10.03
CA LYS A 11 20.74 46.68 8.71
C LYS A 11 21.19 45.22 8.76
N ILE A 12 22.24 44.89 9.49
CA ILE A 12 22.75 43.54 9.68
C ILE A 12 21.71 42.68 10.42
N ILE A 13 21.11 43.16 11.49
CA ILE A 13 20.08 42.46 12.24
C ILE A 13 18.86 42.22 11.36
N THR A 14 18.40 43.20 10.60
CA THR A 14 17.26 43.07 9.72
C THR A 14 17.54 42.05 8.59
N PHE A 15 18.75 42.03 8.08
CA PHE A 15 19.18 41.06 7.06
C PHE A 15 19.13 39.62 7.59
N PHE A 16 19.69 39.38 8.80
CA PHE A 16 19.63 38.06 9.43
C PHE A 16 18.20 37.64 9.80
N LEU A 17 17.36 38.54 10.29
CA LEU A 17 15.95 38.30 10.56
C LEU A 17 15.18 37.89 9.28
N ASN A 18 15.42 38.58 8.18
CA ASN A 18 14.79 38.27 6.92
C ASN A 18 15.22 36.90 6.37
N ILE A 19 16.50 36.56 6.49
CA ILE A 19 17.02 35.22 6.12
C ILE A 19 16.37 34.15 6.99
N PHE A 20 16.31 34.39 8.31
CA PHE A 20 15.69 33.44 9.25
C PHE A 20 14.20 33.21 8.94
N LEU A 21 13.45 34.29 8.66
CA LEU A 21 12.05 34.20 8.26
C LEU A 21 11.87 33.45 6.94
N TYR A 22 12.78 33.67 5.98
CA TYR A 22 12.74 32.99 4.69
C TYR A 22 13.02 31.49 4.81
N ILE A 23 14.01 31.12 5.63
CA ILE A 23 14.35 29.72 5.93
C ILE A 23 13.19 29.04 6.68
N SER A 24 12.60 29.72 7.67
CA SER A 24 11.45 29.22 8.42
C SER A 24 10.23 29.00 7.52
N TYR A 25 9.94 29.96 6.63
CA TYR A 25 8.87 29.84 5.64
C TYR A 25 9.11 28.69 4.65
N PHE A 26 10.35 28.53 4.17
CA PHE A 26 10.73 27.41 3.32
C PHE A 26 10.56 26.07 4.02
N PHE A 27 10.98 25.95 5.29
CA PHE A 27 10.81 24.75 6.09
C PHE A 27 9.33 24.42 6.30
N LEU A 28 8.50 25.41 6.61
CA LEU A 28 7.04 25.23 6.72
C LEU A 28 6.42 24.75 5.41
N LYS A 29 6.88 25.27 4.28
CA LYS A 29 6.40 24.87 2.96
C LYS A 29 6.81 23.43 2.64
N VAL A 30 8.03 23.04 2.97
CA VAL A 30 8.53 21.66 2.81
C VAL A 30 7.76 20.71 3.72
N ILE A 31 7.54 21.05 4.99
CA ILE A 31 6.73 20.24 5.92
C ILE A 31 5.29 20.12 5.43
N PHE A 32 4.70 21.19 4.88
CA PHE A 32 3.35 21.16 4.33
C PHE A 32 3.25 20.28 3.08
N LEU A 33 4.28 20.30 2.21
CA LEU A 33 4.36 19.41 1.05
C LEU A 33 4.55 17.94 1.47
N PHE A 34 5.34 17.68 2.52
CA PHE A 34 5.50 16.34 3.08
C PHE A 34 4.21 15.85 3.75
N LYS A 35 3.52 16.69 4.53
CA LYS A 35 2.22 16.34 5.13
C LYS A 35 1.12 16.10 4.10
N LYS A 36 1.18 16.76 2.94
CA LYS A 36 0.21 16.53 1.87
C LYS A 36 0.37 15.15 1.19
N LYS A 37 1.54 14.50 1.38
CA LYS A 37 1.81 13.15 0.86
C LYS A 37 1.25 12.02 1.74
N GLU A 38 0.88 12.31 2.99
CA GLU A 38 0.40 11.28 3.93
C GLU A 38 -1.13 11.16 4.03
N LYS A 39 -1.89 11.90 3.27
CA LYS A 39 -3.31 11.61 3.09
C LYS A 39 -3.55 10.74 1.85
N PHE A 40 -2.82 9.63 1.76
CA PHE A 40 -3.38 8.49 1.07
C PHE A 40 -4.42 7.91 2.03
N VAL A 41 -5.64 8.42 1.92
CA VAL A 41 -6.82 7.81 2.53
C VAL A 41 -6.86 6.41 1.94
N GLU A 42 -6.57 5.41 2.76
CA GLU A 42 -6.75 4.02 2.35
C GLU A 42 -8.19 3.87 1.83
N PRO A 43 -8.38 3.33 0.63
CA PRO A 43 -9.73 3.22 0.04
C PRO A 43 -10.65 2.26 0.79
N GLU A 44 -10.22 1.69 1.92
CA GLU A 44 -11.05 0.80 2.76
C GLU A 44 -12.35 1.47 3.23
N HIS A 45 -12.33 2.79 3.44
CA HIS A 45 -13.54 3.47 3.96
C HIS A 45 -14.53 3.87 2.86
N VAL A 46 -14.09 3.97 1.61
CA VAL A 46 -14.96 4.31 0.49
C VAL A 46 -15.66 3.07 -0.08
N ILE A 47 -15.09 1.90 0.13
CA ILE A 47 -15.58 0.63 -0.43
C ILE A 47 -16.72 0.03 0.40
N ALA A 48 -16.79 0.36 1.70
CA ALA A 48 -17.83 -0.13 2.61
C ALA A 48 -19.24 0.45 2.34
N THR A 49 -19.36 1.49 1.50
CA THR A 49 -20.63 2.16 1.20
C THR A 49 -21.22 1.80 -0.17
N LEU A 50 -20.52 1.04 -0.98
CA LEU A 50 -21.02 0.55 -2.26
C LEU A 50 -21.40 -0.92 -2.09
N ASP A 51 -22.66 -1.21 -2.20
CA ASP A 51 -23.28 -2.56 -2.16
C ASP A 51 -22.89 -3.41 -3.39
N SER A 52 -21.67 -3.26 -3.84
CA SER A 52 -21.05 -3.94 -4.97
C SER A 52 -19.95 -4.88 -4.48
N PRO A 53 -19.85 -6.13 -4.96
CA PRO A 53 -18.79 -7.05 -4.58
C PRO A 53 -17.45 -6.64 -5.21
N ILE A 54 -16.99 -5.44 -4.87
CA ILE A 54 -15.64 -5.01 -5.22
C ILE A 54 -14.68 -5.84 -4.37
N PRO A 55 -13.72 -6.54 -4.97
CA PRO A 55 -12.74 -7.29 -4.22
C PRO A 55 -12.09 -6.38 -3.18
N SER A 56 -12.02 -6.83 -1.92
CA SER A 56 -11.36 -6.07 -0.88
C SER A 56 -9.95 -5.71 -1.35
N PHE A 57 -9.43 -4.57 -0.90
CA PHE A 57 -8.07 -4.13 -1.24
C PHE A 57 -7.03 -5.25 -0.98
N LYS A 58 -7.22 -6.05 0.07
CA LYS A 58 -6.41 -7.23 0.36
C LYS A 58 -6.48 -8.27 -0.75
N LEU A 59 -7.67 -8.51 -1.30
CA LEU A 59 -7.87 -9.45 -2.40
C LEU A 59 -7.14 -9.00 -3.67
N ALA A 60 -7.25 -7.71 -4.01
CA ALA A 60 -6.53 -7.12 -5.13
C ALA A 60 -5.00 -7.24 -4.96
N GLN A 61 -4.50 -6.99 -3.74
CA GLN A 61 -3.07 -7.17 -3.45
C GLN A 61 -2.65 -8.65 -3.48
N ALA A 62 -3.49 -9.55 -2.98
CA ALA A 62 -3.21 -10.99 -3.00
C ALA A 62 -3.08 -11.53 -4.45
N LEU A 63 -3.83 -10.97 -5.39
CA LEU A 63 -3.78 -11.33 -6.81
C LEU A 63 -2.67 -10.61 -7.60
N ASN A 64 -2.12 -9.52 -7.08
CA ASN A 64 -1.09 -8.77 -7.79
C ASN A 64 0.25 -9.53 -7.80
N PRO A 65 0.79 -9.90 -8.99
CA PRO A 65 2.05 -10.65 -9.10
C PRO A 65 3.27 -9.90 -8.57
N LYS A 66 3.18 -8.57 -8.45
CA LYS A 66 4.25 -7.71 -7.88
C LYS A 66 4.22 -7.62 -6.36
N THR A 67 3.26 -8.26 -5.70
CA THR A 67 3.20 -8.26 -4.24
C THR A 67 4.36 -9.05 -3.65
N GLU A 68 5.01 -8.47 -2.66
CA GLU A 68 6.16 -9.06 -1.99
C GLU A 68 5.83 -10.42 -1.34
N PRO A 69 6.71 -11.43 -1.42
CA PRO A 69 6.49 -12.76 -0.85
C PRO A 69 6.19 -12.75 0.65
N LEU A 70 6.80 -11.82 1.40
CA LEU A 70 6.54 -11.67 2.84
C LEU A 70 5.10 -11.22 3.10
N LYS A 71 4.56 -10.32 2.29
CA LYS A 71 3.17 -9.86 2.39
C LYS A 71 2.20 -10.96 2.01
N LEU A 72 2.50 -11.73 0.97
CA LEU A 72 1.72 -12.91 0.59
C LEU A 72 1.70 -13.97 1.69
N THR A 73 2.82 -14.16 2.38
CA THR A 73 2.88 -15.05 3.55
C THR A 73 1.94 -14.59 4.67
N LYS A 74 1.81 -13.29 4.90
CA LYS A 74 0.81 -12.76 5.87
C LYS A 74 -0.61 -13.00 5.38
N PHE A 75 -0.89 -12.76 4.10
CA PHE A 75 -2.22 -12.99 3.52
C PHE A 75 -2.60 -14.47 3.47
N SER A 76 -1.62 -15.39 3.41
CA SER A 76 -1.91 -16.82 3.51
C SER A 76 -2.48 -17.25 4.87
N GLN A 77 -2.40 -16.38 5.88
CA GLN A 77 -2.92 -16.59 7.22
C GLN A 77 -4.12 -15.66 7.53
N ASP A 78 -4.64 -14.95 6.53
CA ASP A 78 -5.78 -14.04 6.71
C ASP A 78 -7.02 -14.79 7.19
N GLY A 79 -7.84 -14.13 8.02
CA GLY A 79 -9.11 -14.70 8.50
C GLY A 79 -10.10 -14.97 7.36
N ASP A 80 -10.03 -14.20 6.26
CA ASP A 80 -10.91 -14.33 5.11
C ASP A 80 -10.42 -15.44 4.16
N PRO A 81 -11.21 -16.54 3.95
CA PRO A 81 -10.85 -17.60 3.05
C PRO A 81 -10.72 -17.15 1.58
N TYR A 82 -11.42 -16.09 1.17
CA TYR A 82 -11.29 -15.55 -0.18
C TYR A 82 -9.91 -14.93 -0.42
N VAL A 83 -9.36 -14.25 0.58
CA VAL A 83 -7.99 -13.73 0.52
C VAL A 83 -6.99 -14.88 0.45
N ARG A 84 -7.12 -15.89 1.31
CA ARG A 84 -6.24 -17.07 1.29
C ARG A 84 -6.29 -17.84 -0.03
N LYS A 85 -7.49 -17.99 -0.60
CA LYS A 85 -7.69 -18.61 -1.93
C LYS A 85 -7.03 -17.81 -3.05
N ALA A 86 -7.13 -16.48 -3.02
CA ALA A 86 -6.49 -15.60 -3.99
C ALA A 86 -4.96 -15.70 -3.94
N VAL A 87 -4.38 -15.77 -2.73
CA VAL A 87 -2.93 -15.94 -2.54
C VAL A 87 -2.43 -17.23 -3.19
N CYS A 88 -3.19 -18.33 -3.19
CA CYS A 88 -2.80 -19.57 -3.84
C CYS A 88 -2.48 -19.39 -5.33
N ARG A 89 -3.12 -18.43 -5.99
CA ARG A 89 -2.94 -18.14 -7.43
C ARG A 89 -1.77 -17.21 -7.71
N ASN A 90 -1.19 -16.60 -6.68
CA ASN A 90 -0.11 -15.64 -6.87
C ASN A 90 1.21 -16.35 -7.17
N PRO A 91 1.86 -16.06 -8.31
CA PRO A 91 3.12 -16.72 -8.69
C PRO A 91 4.28 -16.41 -7.74
N SER A 92 4.20 -15.29 -6.99
CA SER A 92 5.22 -14.89 -6.02
C SER A 92 5.04 -15.55 -4.64
N LEU A 93 4.00 -16.39 -4.46
CA LEU A 93 3.81 -17.11 -3.20
C LEU A 93 4.87 -18.21 -3.05
N PRO A 94 5.61 -18.27 -1.92
CA PRO A 94 6.54 -19.35 -1.66
C PRO A 94 5.82 -20.72 -1.64
N LYS A 95 6.41 -21.72 -2.30
CA LYS A 95 5.86 -23.08 -2.40
C LYS A 95 5.53 -23.68 -1.03
N THR A 96 6.36 -23.41 -0.03
CA THR A 96 6.15 -23.86 1.35
C THR A 96 4.85 -23.32 1.97
N GLN A 97 4.43 -22.11 1.60
CA GLN A 97 3.15 -21.55 2.05
C GLN A 97 1.98 -22.16 1.29
N LEU A 98 2.16 -22.43 0.00
CA LEU A 98 1.15 -23.12 -0.81
C LEU A 98 0.88 -24.55 -0.28
N GLU A 99 1.93 -25.27 0.15
CA GLU A 99 1.81 -26.59 0.77
C GLU A 99 1.07 -26.55 2.12
N LYS A 100 1.21 -25.46 2.88
CA LYS A 100 0.40 -25.22 4.09
C LYS A 100 -1.05 -24.98 3.75
N LEU A 101 -1.33 -24.14 2.74
CA LEU A 101 -2.69 -23.85 2.27
C LEU A 101 -3.39 -25.08 1.69
N ALA A 102 -2.65 -26.07 1.18
CA ALA A 102 -3.21 -27.36 0.76
C ALA A 102 -3.84 -28.14 1.95
N LYS A 103 -3.56 -27.77 3.18
CA LYS A 103 -4.13 -28.33 4.42
C LYS A 103 -5.07 -27.33 5.13
N ASP A 104 -5.53 -26.30 4.42
CA ASP A 104 -6.43 -25.29 4.97
C ASP A 104 -7.75 -25.92 5.45
N PRO A 105 -8.32 -25.46 6.58
CA PRO A 105 -9.61 -25.94 7.07
C PRO A 105 -10.76 -25.63 6.10
N ASN A 106 -10.62 -24.61 5.27
CA ASN A 106 -11.58 -24.32 4.21
C ASN A 106 -11.26 -25.14 2.95
N LYS A 107 -12.19 -26.00 2.55
CA LYS A 107 -12.04 -26.94 1.42
C LYS A 107 -11.74 -26.22 0.08
N ASP A 108 -12.31 -25.02 -0.15
CA ASP A 108 -12.09 -24.28 -1.39
C ASP A 108 -10.66 -23.74 -1.48
N VAL A 109 -10.10 -23.32 -0.36
CA VAL A 109 -8.69 -22.88 -0.25
C VAL A 109 -7.76 -24.07 -0.46
N ALA A 110 -8.02 -25.19 0.22
CA ALA A 110 -7.21 -26.40 0.12
C ALA A 110 -7.22 -26.97 -1.32
N ASN A 111 -8.40 -27.04 -1.95
CA ASN A 111 -8.54 -27.51 -3.32
C ASN A 111 -7.80 -26.60 -4.32
N GLU A 112 -7.89 -25.29 -4.12
CA GLU A 112 -7.17 -24.34 -4.99
C GLU A 112 -5.65 -24.49 -4.84
N ALA A 113 -5.15 -24.61 -3.62
CA ALA A 113 -3.72 -24.83 -3.37
C ALA A 113 -3.24 -26.15 -4.00
N LEU A 114 -4.01 -27.24 -3.86
CA LEU A 114 -3.70 -28.53 -4.48
C LEU A 114 -3.75 -28.44 -6.02
N ARG A 115 -4.68 -27.66 -6.58
CA ARG A 115 -4.77 -27.44 -8.03
C ARG A 115 -3.52 -26.76 -8.57
N VAL A 116 -3.06 -25.72 -7.88
CA VAL A 116 -1.85 -24.97 -8.27
C VAL A 116 -0.58 -25.82 -8.08
N LEU A 117 -0.51 -26.62 -7.02
CA LEU A 117 0.62 -27.52 -6.78
C LEU A 117 0.75 -28.60 -7.87
N LYS A 118 -0.37 -29.10 -8.39
CA LYS A 118 -0.41 -30.09 -9.49
C LYS A 118 -0.05 -29.48 -10.84
N ASN A 119 -0.39 -28.23 -11.06
CA ASN A 119 -0.17 -27.52 -12.32
C ASN A 119 0.54 -26.18 -12.06
N PRO A 120 1.85 -26.17 -11.87
CA PRO A 120 2.60 -24.95 -11.56
C PRO A 120 2.60 -23.91 -12.71
N ASP A 121 2.25 -24.34 -13.94
CA ASP A 121 2.14 -23.49 -15.12
C ASP A 121 0.79 -22.76 -15.24
N ILE A 122 -0.12 -22.95 -14.29
CA ILE A 122 -1.32 -22.11 -14.19
C ILE A 122 -0.89 -20.72 -13.74
N LYS A 123 -0.41 -19.94 -14.71
CA LYS A 123 -0.24 -18.50 -14.54
C LYS A 123 -1.61 -17.90 -14.31
N VAL A 124 -1.69 -16.95 -13.41
CA VAL A 124 -2.87 -16.10 -13.25
C VAL A 124 -3.10 -15.49 -14.62
N ASP A 125 -4.12 -15.95 -15.35
CA ASP A 125 -4.59 -15.25 -16.53
C ASP A 125 -4.89 -13.82 -16.06
N GLU A 126 -4.27 -12.82 -16.68
CA GLU A 126 -4.48 -11.41 -16.42
C GLU A 126 -5.93 -10.96 -16.62
N LYS A 127 -6.76 -11.88 -17.08
CA LYS A 127 -8.18 -11.68 -17.27
C LYS A 127 -8.92 -12.01 -15.98
N PHE A 128 -9.10 -11.02 -15.11
CA PHE A 128 -10.20 -11.06 -14.16
C PHE A 128 -11.45 -11.48 -14.93
N PRO A 129 -12.17 -12.52 -14.49
CA PRO A 129 -13.50 -12.73 -15.01
C PRO A 129 -14.33 -11.50 -14.62
N THR A 130 -14.46 -10.58 -15.56
CA THR A 130 -15.55 -9.61 -15.48
C THR A 130 -16.79 -10.48 -15.46
N GLN A 131 -17.43 -10.58 -14.31
CA GLN A 131 -18.75 -11.17 -14.18
C GLN A 131 -19.69 -10.26 -14.98
N HIS A 132 -19.79 -10.56 -16.27
CA HIS A 132 -20.95 -10.16 -17.02
C HIS A 132 -22.09 -11.06 -16.55
N GLY A 133 -22.91 -10.51 -15.67
CA GLY A 133 -24.19 -11.09 -15.38
C GLY A 133 -24.94 -11.30 -16.68
N GLY A 134 -25.28 -12.52 -16.95
CA GLY A 134 -26.35 -12.86 -17.81
C GLY A 134 -27.67 -12.78 -17.06
#